data_4953b4bb7367365adbcb9923d934ba8e
#
_entry.id   4953b4bb7367365adbcb9923d934ba8e
#
_cell.length_a   1.000
_cell.length_b   1.000
_cell.length_c   1.000
_cell.angle_alpha   90.00
_cell.angle_beta   90.00
_cell.angle_gamma   90.00
#
_symmetry.space_group_name_H-M   'P 1'
#
loop_
_entity.id
_entity.type
_entity.pdbx_description
1 polymer ?
#
loop_
_entity_poly.entity_id
_entity_poly.type
_entity_poly.pdbx_seq_one_letter_code
_entity_poly.pdbx_strand_id
1 'polypeptide(L)'
;MQTEWNFDAVNSAQEIILKPGKYKLECWGARGGATGTPLSDGFYYGKGGYCSGELTLRKKTALYVYVGFDGKKGSQFNGAGYCGSATGGGATDIRLVDGNWDNPQGLLSRIIVAGGGGGTRDRYTAGSGGGLKGGIGRDFNGSPSHGGTQFEGGKGKYDDGSLDGSFGKGCAYPNPSAGSGSGGGWFGGAGGNGGSFGSGGGSGYVLTKDSYKPPGYTPTSEYYFDNVVMTTGGNTTVVGNYSDGRAKITLLQALPFLTVSSYNSTQATFKVDHTDPTLLTKIEYFIDDVLKETITTDLTTEKTINYTLEDNALHTLKIVVTDSNNATAEKVLSISKNIMPLPEDVNLNDISTKLIEVNAGFKTGKTSII
;
A
#
# COMPACT_ATOMS: atom_id res chain seq x y z
N MET A 1 -2.34 -24.21 5.48
CA MET A 1 -2.23 -22.72 5.58
C MET A 1 -2.49 -22.10 4.21
N GLN A 2 -3.29 -21.03 4.13
CA GLN A 2 -3.51 -20.30 2.87
C GLN A 2 -2.27 -19.45 2.56
N THR A 3 -1.75 -19.56 1.33
CA THR A 3 -0.55 -18.88 0.88
C THR A 3 -0.78 -17.93 -0.29
N GLU A 4 -1.99 -17.95 -0.87
CA GLU A 4 -2.38 -17.10 -1.98
C GLU A 4 -3.78 -16.53 -1.78
N TRP A 5 -3.95 -15.25 -2.15
CA TRP A 5 -5.21 -14.53 -2.19
C TRP A 5 -5.34 -13.82 -3.54
N ASN A 6 -6.45 -14.03 -4.21
CA ASN A 6 -6.75 -13.43 -5.49
C ASN A 6 -7.95 -12.48 -5.34
N PHE A 7 -7.90 -11.33 -5.98
CA PHE A 7 -8.91 -10.29 -5.91
C PHE A 7 -9.33 -9.90 -7.31
N ASP A 8 -10.63 -10.09 -7.59
CA ASP A 8 -11.27 -9.68 -8.84
C ASP A 8 -12.00 -8.34 -8.67
N ALA A 9 -12.42 -7.74 -9.77
CA ALA A 9 -13.07 -6.44 -9.75
C ALA A 9 -14.47 -6.50 -9.11
N VAL A 10 -14.62 -5.76 -8.01
CA VAL A 10 -15.88 -5.47 -7.33
C VAL A 10 -15.97 -3.98 -7.04
N ASN A 11 -17.20 -3.45 -6.92
CA ASN A 11 -17.43 -2.01 -6.70
C ASN A 11 -17.28 -1.59 -5.23
N SER A 12 -16.27 -2.12 -4.56
CA SER A 12 -15.94 -1.82 -3.16
C SER A 12 -14.50 -2.16 -2.86
N ALA A 13 -14.00 -1.69 -1.73
CA ALA A 13 -12.77 -2.20 -1.14
C ALA A 13 -12.93 -3.68 -0.74
N GLN A 14 -11.86 -4.45 -0.85
CA GLN A 14 -11.76 -5.82 -0.38
C GLN A 14 -10.71 -5.86 0.73
N GLU A 15 -11.16 -6.07 1.96
CA GLU A 15 -10.26 -6.13 3.12
C GLU A 15 -9.58 -7.49 3.20
N ILE A 16 -8.29 -7.47 3.54
CA ILE A 16 -7.53 -8.63 3.97
C ILE A 16 -6.67 -8.28 5.19
N ILE A 17 -6.67 -9.17 6.18
CA ILE A 17 -5.80 -9.04 7.34
C ILE A 17 -4.68 -10.07 7.23
N LEU A 18 -3.46 -9.58 7.00
CA LEU A 18 -2.26 -10.40 6.90
C LEU A 18 -1.54 -10.50 8.24
N LYS A 19 -1.05 -11.68 8.56
CA LYS A 19 -0.14 -11.91 9.68
C LYS A 19 1.29 -11.49 9.31
N PRO A 20 2.22 -11.38 10.28
CA PRO A 20 3.62 -11.15 9.98
C PRO A 20 4.17 -12.15 8.97
N GLY A 21 4.90 -11.65 7.98
CA GLY A 21 5.42 -12.47 6.89
C GLY A 21 6.01 -11.63 5.77
N LYS A 22 6.70 -12.28 4.87
CA LYS A 22 7.15 -11.71 3.61
C LYS A 22 6.17 -12.10 2.52
N TYR A 23 5.63 -11.12 1.83
CA TYR A 23 4.57 -11.28 0.83
C TYR A 23 4.99 -10.67 -0.50
N LYS A 24 4.63 -11.32 -1.60
CA LYS A 24 4.62 -10.70 -2.92
C LYS A 24 3.23 -10.12 -3.17
N LEU A 25 3.16 -8.83 -3.45
CA LEU A 25 1.95 -8.13 -3.89
C LEU A 25 2.05 -7.86 -5.38
N GLU A 26 0.99 -8.17 -6.11
CA GLU A 26 0.90 -8.01 -7.56
C GLU A 26 -0.42 -7.33 -7.92
N CYS A 27 -0.34 -6.29 -8.74
CA CYS A 27 -1.50 -5.54 -9.22
C CYS A 27 -1.46 -5.44 -10.75
N TRP A 28 -2.61 -5.65 -11.39
CA TRP A 28 -2.84 -5.42 -12.81
C TRP A 28 -3.96 -4.40 -12.97
N GLY A 29 -3.68 -3.28 -13.62
CA GLY A 29 -4.71 -2.29 -13.97
C GLY A 29 -5.68 -2.82 -15.03
N ALA A 30 -6.86 -2.24 -15.10
CA ALA A 30 -7.84 -2.60 -16.09
C ALA A 30 -7.51 -1.97 -17.45
N ARG A 31 -8.01 -2.59 -18.54
CA ARG A 31 -7.90 -1.99 -19.87
C ARG A 31 -8.91 -0.86 -20.05
N GLY A 32 -8.62 0.03 -20.99
CA GLY A 32 -9.59 1.03 -21.46
C GLY A 32 -10.67 0.42 -22.36
N GLY A 33 -11.78 1.10 -22.45
CA GLY A 33 -12.88 0.77 -23.37
C GLY A 33 -12.58 1.24 -24.79
N ALA A 34 -13.31 0.68 -25.75
CA ALA A 34 -13.30 1.11 -27.14
C ALA A 34 -14.71 1.22 -27.67
N THR A 35 -14.98 2.24 -28.47
CA THR A 35 -16.24 2.42 -29.23
C THR A 35 -15.93 2.64 -30.71
N GLY A 36 -16.90 2.35 -31.60
CA GLY A 36 -16.72 2.41 -33.04
C GLY A 36 -16.39 1.06 -33.66
N THR A 37 -16.03 1.03 -34.93
CA THR A 37 -15.79 -0.21 -35.70
C THR A 37 -14.41 -0.77 -35.36
N PRO A 38 -14.29 -1.94 -34.71
CA PRO A 38 -13.00 -2.56 -34.48
C PRO A 38 -12.36 -2.93 -35.83
N LEU A 39 -11.07 -2.66 -35.98
CA LEU A 39 -10.28 -3.31 -37.02
C LEU A 39 -10.00 -4.76 -36.62
N SER A 40 -9.95 -5.66 -37.60
CA SER A 40 -9.84 -7.11 -37.39
C SER A 40 -8.63 -7.57 -36.59
N ASP A 41 -7.59 -6.75 -36.41
CA ASP A 41 -6.32 -7.16 -35.84
C ASP A 41 -5.65 -6.15 -34.91
N GLY A 42 -6.27 -5.03 -34.60
CA GLY A 42 -5.64 -3.97 -33.82
C GLY A 42 -6.39 -3.61 -32.55
N PHE A 43 -5.75 -3.86 -31.43
CA PHE A 43 -6.22 -3.39 -30.15
C PHE A 43 -5.80 -1.93 -29.99
N TYR A 44 -6.72 -1.00 -30.17
CA TYR A 44 -6.43 0.43 -30.05
C TYR A 44 -6.63 0.99 -28.64
N TYR A 45 -7.36 0.28 -27.78
CA TYR A 45 -7.52 0.66 -26.37
C TYR A 45 -6.22 0.45 -25.59
N GLY A 46 -5.98 1.28 -24.57
CA GLY A 46 -4.85 1.11 -23.67
C GLY A 46 -4.98 -0.15 -22.82
N LYS A 47 -3.93 -0.94 -22.75
CA LYS A 47 -3.86 -2.09 -21.83
C LYS A 47 -3.62 -1.59 -20.41
N GLY A 48 -4.06 -2.36 -19.40
CA GLY A 48 -3.69 -2.10 -18.02
C GLY A 48 -2.20 -2.34 -17.77
N GLY A 49 -1.61 -1.60 -16.83
CA GLY A 49 -0.24 -1.80 -16.38
C GLY A 49 -0.10 -2.94 -15.38
N TYR A 50 1.13 -3.24 -15.03
CA TYR A 50 1.45 -4.22 -13.99
C TYR A 50 2.48 -3.64 -13.01
N CYS A 51 2.23 -3.86 -11.71
CA CYS A 51 3.18 -3.56 -10.64
C CYS A 51 3.27 -4.72 -9.69
N SER A 52 4.48 -5.03 -9.21
CA SER A 52 4.70 -5.98 -8.13
C SER A 52 5.87 -5.58 -7.26
N GLY A 53 5.92 -6.16 -6.07
CA GLY A 53 7.04 -6.05 -5.16
C GLY A 53 6.88 -6.98 -3.97
N GLU A 54 7.94 -7.11 -3.19
CA GLU A 54 7.97 -7.91 -1.97
C GLU A 54 7.89 -7.00 -0.74
N LEU A 55 6.91 -7.26 0.13
CA LEU A 55 6.64 -6.49 1.34
C LEU A 55 6.84 -7.38 2.56
N THR A 56 7.63 -6.91 3.54
CA THR A 56 7.79 -7.59 4.82
C THR A 56 6.91 -6.92 5.87
N LEU A 57 5.88 -7.63 6.32
CA LEU A 57 5.02 -7.21 7.42
C LEU A 57 5.53 -7.78 8.73
N ARG A 58 5.78 -6.92 9.71
CA ARG A 58 6.29 -7.31 11.03
C ARG A 58 5.21 -7.35 12.11
N LYS A 59 3.99 -6.99 11.76
CA LYS A 59 2.79 -7.00 12.62
C LYS A 59 1.57 -7.39 11.81
N LYS A 60 0.50 -7.82 12.50
CA LYS A 60 -0.80 -8.03 11.88
C LYS A 60 -1.27 -6.72 11.23
N THR A 61 -1.54 -6.75 9.93
CA THR A 61 -1.82 -5.56 9.12
C THR A 61 -3.07 -5.78 8.29
N ALA A 62 -4.01 -4.84 8.35
CA ALA A 62 -5.14 -4.77 7.43
C ALA A 62 -4.71 -4.04 6.15
N LEU A 63 -5.05 -4.61 5.01
CA LEU A 63 -4.85 -4.03 3.69
C LEU A 63 -6.19 -3.99 2.96
N TYR A 64 -6.40 -2.96 2.15
CA TYR A 64 -7.62 -2.74 1.39
C TYR A 64 -7.29 -2.72 -0.09
N VAL A 65 -7.85 -3.69 -0.82
CA VAL A 65 -7.58 -3.92 -2.24
C VAL A 65 -8.71 -3.33 -3.07
N TYR A 66 -8.38 -2.45 -3.99
CA TYR A 66 -9.30 -1.82 -4.93
C TYR A 66 -8.94 -2.25 -6.34
N VAL A 67 -9.86 -2.93 -7.02
CA VAL A 67 -9.62 -3.49 -8.34
C VAL A 67 -10.46 -2.77 -9.39
N GLY A 68 -9.80 -2.16 -10.37
CA GLY A 68 -10.43 -1.39 -11.42
C GLY A 68 -11.25 -2.24 -12.39
N PHE A 69 -12.31 -1.65 -12.94
CA PHE A 69 -13.12 -2.27 -13.99
C PHE A 69 -12.60 -1.93 -15.39
N ASP A 70 -12.83 -2.85 -16.31
CA ASP A 70 -12.71 -2.67 -17.76
C ASP A 70 -13.53 -1.46 -18.23
N GLY A 71 -12.92 -0.62 -19.04
CA GLY A 71 -13.58 0.54 -19.59
C GLY A 71 -14.83 0.25 -20.45
N LYS A 72 -15.03 -0.99 -20.94
CA LYS A 72 -16.28 -1.40 -21.59
C LYS A 72 -17.48 -1.38 -20.64
N LYS A 73 -17.27 -1.54 -19.36
CA LYS A 73 -18.35 -1.54 -18.35
C LYS A 73 -18.83 -0.14 -17.99
N GLY A 74 -18.17 0.91 -18.47
CA GLY A 74 -18.53 2.30 -18.19
C GLY A 74 -18.36 2.72 -16.74
N SER A 75 -17.72 1.91 -15.90
CA SER A 75 -17.48 2.19 -14.50
C SER A 75 -16.35 3.21 -14.31
N GLN A 76 -16.57 4.16 -13.42
CA GLN A 76 -15.53 5.12 -12.98
C GLN A 76 -14.78 4.67 -11.74
N PHE A 77 -15.10 3.48 -11.22
CA PHE A 77 -14.50 2.96 -9.99
C PHE A 77 -12.99 2.90 -10.12
N ASN A 78 -12.34 3.32 -9.04
CA ASN A 78 -10.89 3.42 -8.89
C ASN A 78 -10.21 4.25 -9.99
N GLY A 79 -10.84 5.37 -10.31
CA GLY A 79 -10.24 6.46 -11.06
C GLY A 79 -10.33 6.36 -12.59
N ALA A 80 -11.09 5.43 -13.15
CA ALA A 80 -11.33 5.43 -14.59
C ALA A 80 -11.98 6.75 -15.02
N GLY A 81 -11.40 7.43 -15.98
CA GLY A 81 -11.98 8.61 -16.58
C GLY A 81 -13.18 8.26 -17.47
N TYR A 82 -14.24 9.04 -17.40
CA TYR A 82 -15.42 8.88 -18.24
C TYR A 82 -15.54 10.02 -19.26
N CYS A 83 -15.81 9.64 -20.46
CA CYS A 83 -16.15 10.60 -21.51
C CYS A 83 -17.06 9.89 -22.50
N GLY A 84 -18.33 10.12 -22.40
CA GLY A 84 -19.48 9.67 -23.20
C GLY A 84 -19.36 8.53 -24.22
N SER A 85 -18.25 8.42 -24.91
CA SER A 85 -18.04 7.41 -25.96
C SER A 85 -17.27 6.19 -25.48
N ALA A 86 -16.17 6.39 -24.72
CA ALA A 86 -15.37 5.29 -24.19
C ALA A 86 -14.79 5.66 -22.82
N THR A 87 -14.90 4.77 -21.87
CA THR A 87 -14.36 4.96 -20.52
C THR A 87 -12.92 4.43 -20.47
N GLY A 88 -12.04 5.07 -19.68
CA GLY A 88 -10.75 4.49 -19.36
C GLY A 88 -10.87 3.24 -18.49
N GLY A 89 -9.79 2.53 -18.31
CA GLY A 89 -9.68 1.44 -17.33
C GLY A 89 -9.42 1.99 -15.93
N GLY A 90 -9.99 1.37 -14.90
CA GLY A 90 -9.69 1.68 -13.52
C GLY A 90 -8.28 1.24 -13.11
N ALA A 91 -7.67 1.91 -12.14
CA ALA A 91 -6.46 1.43 -11.50
C ALA A 91 -6.75 0.22 -10.62
N THR A 92 -5.74 -0.58 -10.33
CA THR A 92 -5.77 -1.55 -9.23
C THR A 92 -4.71 -1.18 -8.21
N ASP A 93 -5.12 -1.04 -6.94
CA ASP A 93 -4.21 -0.62 -5.90
C ASP A 93 -4.50 -1.28 -4.55
N ILE A 94 -3.51 -1.21 -3.65
CA ILE A 94 -3.60 -1.70 -2.28
C ILE A 94 -3.26 -0.54 -1.33
N ARG A 95 -4.08 -0.38 -0.30
CA ARG A 95 -4.08 0.75 0.63
C ARG A 95 -4.03 0.31 2.08
N LEU A 96 -3.64 1.24 2.96
CA LEU A 96 -3.67 1.07 4.41
C LEU A 96 -4.94 1.65 5.05
N VAL A 97 -5.74 2.44 4.32
CA VAL A 97 -6.96 3.09 4.81
C VAL A 97 -8.14 2.70 3.94
N ASP A 98 -9.22 2.25 4.59
CA ASP A 98 -10.50 1.94 3.97
C ASP A 98 -11.30 3.19 3.58
N GLY A 99 -12.35 2.99 2.81
CA GLY A 99 -13.33 4.02 2.44
C GLY A 99 -13.76 3.96 0.98
N ASN A 100 -14.47 5.00 0.54
CA ASN A 100 -14.78 5.17 -0.87
C ASN A 100 -13.48 5.25 -1.69
N TRP A 101 -13.51 4.71 -2.91
CA TRP A 101 -12.30 4.64 -3.75
C TRP A 101 -11.65 6.01 -4.00
N ASP A 102 -12.40 7.09 -3.98
CA ASP A 102 -11.92 8.46 -4.20
C ASP A 102 -11.70 9.27 -2.91
N ASN A 103 -11.78 8.63 -1.75
CA ASN A 103 -11.45 9.25 -0.47
C ASN A 103 -9.98 9.73 -0.49
N PRO A 104 -9.71 11.03 -0.23
CA PRO A 104 -8.36 11.57 -0.24
C PRO A 104 -7.38 10.86 0.70
N GLN A 105 -7.82 10.49 1.90
CA GLN A 105 -6.99 9.75 2.88
C GLN A 105 -6.67 8.35 2.36
N GLY A 106 -7.64 7.66 1.75
CA GLY A 106 -7.42 6.37 1.10
C GLY A 106 -6.42 6.49 -0.05
N LEU A 107 -6.56 7.49 -0.92
CA LEU A 107 -5.62 7.73 -2.03
C LEU A 107 -4.20 8.03 -1.53
N LEU A 108 -4.05 8.76 -0.42
CA LEU A 108 -2.75 9.08 0.20
C LEU A 108 -2.16 7.91 1.02
N SER A 109 -2.89 6.80 1.16
CA SER A 109 -2.43 5.58 1.85
C SER A 109 -2.05 4.43 0.91
N ARG A 110 -2.06 4.64 -0.40
CA ARG A 110 -1.73 3.62 -1.41
C ARG A 110 -0.26 3.23 -1.35
N ILE A 111 0.04 1.94 -1.24
CA ILE A 111 1.40 1.42 -1.19
C ILE A 111 1.86 0.80 -2.52
N ILE A 112 0.92 0.32 -3.35
CA ILE A 112 1.18 -0.19 -4.70
C ILE A 112 -0.01 0.15 -5.60
N VAL A 113 0.26 0.56 -6.84
CA VAL A 113 -0.76 0.96 -7.82
C VAL A 113 -0.35 0.46 -9.20
N ALA A 114 -1.22 -0.23 -9.90
CA ALA A 114 -1.11 -0.51 -11.32
C ALA A 114 -2.09 0.38 -12.09
N GLY A 115 -1.59 1.18 -13.02
CA GLY A 115 -2.39 2.13 -13.77
C GLY A 115 -3.31 1.44 -14.79
N GLY A 116 -4.50 1.98 -14.98
CA GLY A 116 -5.45 1.58 -16.01
C GLY A 116 -5.10 2.15 -17.38
N GLY A 117 -5.55 1.50 -18.44
CA GLY A 117 -5.37 1.95 -19.82
C GLY A 117 -6.36 3.05 -20.22
N GLY A 118 -5.96 3.91 -21.14
CA GLY A 118 -6.85 4.89 -21.75
C GLY A 118 -7.91 4.25 -22.66
N GLY A 119 -9.08 4.87 -22.72
CA GLY A 119 -10.13 4.52 -23.66
C GLY A 119 -9.84 5.07 -25.05
N THR A 120 -10.51 4.52 -26.07
CA THR A 120 -10.40 5.01 -27.44
C THR A 120 -11.76 5.05 -28.13
N ARG A 121 -11.90 5.98 -29.04
CA ARG A 121 -12.98 6.00 -30.02
C ARG A 121 -12.38 5.82 -31.41
N ASP A 122 -13.08 4.99 -32.22
CA ASP A 122 -12.67 4.62 -33.57
C ASP A 122 -11.29 3.91 -33.60
N ARG A 123 -10.39 4.26 -34.51
CA ARG A 123 -9.13 3.56 -34.81
C ARG A 123 -7.89 4.18 -34.16
N TYR A 124 -8.05 4.97 -33.10
CA TYR A 124 -6.93 5.73 -32.54
C TYR A 124 -6.30 5.04 -31.34
N THR A 125 -5.00 5.05 -31.28
CA THR A 125 -4.24 4.38 -30.23
C THR A 125 -4.42 5.11 -28.91
N ALA A 126 -4.92 4.38 -27.90
CA ALA A 126 -4.93 4.86 -26.52
C ALA A 126 -3.64 4.45 -25.78
N GLY A 127 -3.26 5.25 -24.80
CA GLY A 127 -2.11 4.98 -23.93
C GLY A 127 -2.36 3.84 -22.97
N SER A 128 -1.40 2.91 -22.87
CA SER A 128 -1.46 1.87 -21.85
C SER A 128 -1.13 2.41 -20.46
N GLY A 129 -1.70 1.81 -19.42
CA GLY A 129 -1.40 2.13 -18.04
C GLY A 129 -0.10 1.51 -17.56
N GLY A 130 0.42 2.00 -16.44
CA GLY A 130 1.52 1.40 -15.69
C GLY A 130 2.89 2.00 -15.95
N GLY A 131 3.90 1.38 -15.38
CA GLY A 131 5.25 1.92 -15.34
C GLY A 131 5.34 3.20 -14.49
N LEU A 132 6.47 3.89 -14.58
CA LEU A 132 6.65 5.22 -13.95
C LEU A 132 5.83 6.30 -14.66
N LYS A 133 5.44 6.03 -15.91
CA LYS A 133 4.64 6.94 -16.74
C LYS A 133 3.64 6.12 -17.54
N GLY A 134 2.39 6.54 -17.53
CA GLY A 134 1.36 6.02 -18.42
C GLY A 134 1.65 6.32 -19.89
N GLY A 135 1.15 5.47 -20.77
CA GLY A 135 1.29 5.64 -22.23
C GLY A 135 0.53 6.86 -22.75
N ILE A 136 0.91 7.31 -23.93
CA ILE A 136 0.31 8.45 -24.63
C ILE A 136 -0.77 7.92 -25.59
N GLY A 137 -1.95 8.51 -25.52
CA GLY A 137 -2.98 8.41 -26.56
C GLY A 137 -2.77 9.45 -27.65
N ARG A 138 -3.39 9.26 -28.84
CA ARG A 138 -3.25 10.18 -29.95
C ARG A 138 -4.58 10.39 -30.68
N ASP A 139 -4.78 11.61 -31.15
CA ASP A 139 -5.88 11.96 -32.05
C ASP A 139 -5.55 11.69 -33.54
N PHE A 140 -6.52 11.98 -34.41
CA PHE A 140 -6.37 11.83 -35.88
C PHE A 140 -5.30 12.76 -36.46
N ASN A 141 -4.97 13.87 -35.80
CA ASN A 141 -3.91 14.81 -36.19
C ASN A 141 -2.57 14.47 -35.53
N GLY A 142 -2.49 13.41 -34.72
CA GLY A 142 -1.31 13.01 -33.95
C GLY A 142 -1.12 13.79 -32.66
N SER A 143 -2.06 14.68 -32.25
CA SER A 143 -1.97 15.41 -30.99
C SER A 143 -2.00 14.46 -29.80
N PRO A 144 -1.12 14.62 -28.82
CA PRO A 144 -1.01 13.70 -27.72
C PRO A 144 -2.06 13.96 -26.62
N SER A 145 -2.59 12.87 -26.04
CA SER A 145 -3.18 12.84 -24.71
C SER A 145 -2.20 12.13 -23.78
N HIS A 146 -1.52 12.89 -22.92
CA HIS A 146 -0.40 12.35 -22.14
C HIS A 146 -0.88 11.38 -21.03
N GLY A 147 -0.04 10.41 -20.73
CA GLY A 147 -0.23 9.56 -19.55
C GLY A 147 0.15 10.26 -18.26
N GLY A 148 -0.40 9.77 -17.13
CA GLY A 148 0.01 10.20 -15.79
C GLY A 148 1.49 9.91 -15.52
N THR A 149 2.11 10.70 -14.65
CA THR A 149 3.51 10.54 -14.22
C THR A 149 3.59 10.18 -12.73
N GLN A 150 4.78 10.24 -12.13
CA GLN A 150 4.94 10.08 -10.68
C GLN A 150 4.52 11.36 -9.91
N PHE A 151 4.44 12.51 -10.57
CA PHE A 151 4.33 13.81 -9.94
C PHE A 151 3.05 14.57 -10.32
N GLU A 152 2.49 14.27 -11.50
CA GLU A 152 1.33 14.98 -12.04
C GLU A 152 0.47 14.10 -12.95
N GLY A 153 -0.78 14.48 -13.12
CA GLY A 153 -1.68 13.93 -14.12
C GLY A 153 -1.23 14.18 -15.55
N GLY A 154 -1.66 13.31 -16.46
CA GLY A 154 -1.43 13.49 -17.87
C GLY A 154 -2.01 14.82 -18.36
N LYS A 155 -1.30 15.53 -19.22
CA LYS A 155 -1.74 16.78 -19.83
C LYS A 155 -2.51 16.52 -21.11
N GLY A 156 -3.68 17.16 -21.21
CA GLY A 156 -4.53 17.15 -22.39
C GLY A 156 -4.14 18.21 -23.41
N LYS A 157 -4.96 18.31 -24.46
CA LYS A 157 -4.72 19.25 -25.57
C LYS A 157 -4.95 20.71 -25.18
N TYR A 158 -5.78 21.00 -24.19
CA TYR A 158 -6.16 22.35 -23.85
C TYR A 158 -5.40 22.84 -22.62
N ASP A 159 -4.94 24.10 -22.71
CA ASP A 159 -4.19 24.78 -21.65
C ASP A 159 -5.07 25.12 -20.42
N ASP A 160 -6.40 25.01 -20.54
CA ASP A 160 -7.33 25.24 -19.44
C ASP A 160 -7.41 24.07 -18.43
N GLY A 161 -6.69 22.96 -18.69
CA GLY A 161 -6.66 21.77 -17.85
C GLY A 161 -7.94 20.90 -17.88
N SER A 162 -8.92 21.23 -18.72
CA SER A 162 -10.22 20.53 -18.79
C SER A 162 -10.10 19.05 -19.19
N LEU A 163 -8.97 18.68 -19.80
CA LEU A 163 -8.66 17.30 -20.20
C LEU A 163 -7.57 16.66 -19.37
N ASP A 164 -7.08 17.32 -18.34
CA ASP A 164 -5.98 16.82 -17.53
C ASP A 164 -6.44 15.70 -16.59
N GLY A 165 -5.55 14.73 -16.39
CA GLY A 165 -5.68 13.77 -15.29
C GLY A 165 -5.26 14.39 -13.96
N SER A 166 -5.52 13.69 -12.87
CA SER A 166 -5.17 14.16 -11.52
C SER A 166 -4.72 13.00 -10.62
N PHE A 167 -4.38 13.30 -9.38
CA PHE A 167 -4.00 12.28 -8.41
C PHE A 167 -5.14 11.26 -8.19
N GLY A 168 -4.89 10.00 -8.51
CA GLY A 168 -5.87 8.91 -8.41
C GLY A 168 -6.91 8.86 -9.50
N LYS A 169 -7.04 9.88 -10.37
CA LYS A 169 -8.18 9.99 -11.29
C LYS A 169 -7.74 10.31 -12.71
N GLY A 170 -8.24 9.56 -13.68
CA GLY A 170 -8.22 9.91 -15.08
C GLY A 170 -9.18 11.08 -15.37
N CYS A 171 -8.98 11.72 -16.49
CA CYS A 171 -9.87 12.79 -16.93
C CYS A 171 -11.29 12.27 -17.19
N ALA A 172 -12.26 12.93 -16.57
CA ALA A 172 -13.68 12.76 -16.85
C ALA A 172 -14.19 14.04 -17.55
N TYR A 173 -14.30 14.01 -18.85
CA TYR A 173 -14.79 15.15 -19.62
C TYR A 173 -16.32 15.15 -19.67
N PRO A 174 -16.99 16.22 -19.26
CA PRO A 174 -18.45 16.25 -19.09
C PRO A 174 -19.26 16.27 -20.40
N ASN A 175 -18.60 16.45 -21.57
CA ASN A 175 -19.32 16.46 -22.83
C ASN A 175 -19.40 15.05 -23.43
N PRO A 176 -20.57 14.40 -23.40
CA PRO A 176 -20.74 13.01 -23.85
C PRO A 176 -20.55 12.81 -25.35
N SER A 177 -20.48 13.87 -26.15
CA SER A 177 -20.39 13.78 -27.59
C SER A 177 -18.96 13.80 -28.13
N ALA A 178 -17.97 14.07 -27.30
CA ALA A 178 -16.64 14.40 -27.79
C ALA A 178 -15.52 13.88 -26.91
N GLY A 179 -15.10 12.65 -27.10
CA GLY A 179 -13.85 12.20 -26.50
C GLY A 179 -13.86 10.80 -25.93
N SER A 180 -12.72 10.41 -25.40
CA SER A 180 -12.53 9.17 -24.66
C SER A 180 -11.99 9.46 -23.26
N GLY A 181 -12.43 8.66 -22.27
CA GLY A 181 -11.96 8.73 -20.89
C GLY A 181 -10.59 8.10 -20.73
N SER A 182 -9.79 8.62 -19.83
CA SER A 182 -8.41 8.18 -19.60
C SER A 182 -8.29 7.16 -18.48
N GLY A 183 -7.13 6.50 -18.41
CA GLY A 183 -6.85 5.51 -17.36
C GLY A 183 -6.67 6.13 -15.97
N GLY A 184 -7.21 5.46 -14.94
CA GLY A 184 -6.88 5.74 -13.53
C GLY A 184 -5.47 5.29 -13.20
N GLY A 185 -4.87 5.80 -12.10
CA GLY A 185 -3.50 5.44 -11.72
C GLY A 185 -3.05 6.08 -10.43
N TRP A 186 -1.75 6.04 -10.16
CA TRP A 186 -1.15 6.91 -9.16
C TRP A 186 -1.46 8.36 -9.47
N PHE A 187 -1.15 8.75 -10.71
CA PHE A 187 -1.82 9.85 -11.38
C PHE A 187 -2.51 9.32 -12.64
N GLY A 188 -3.69 9.82 -12.92
CA GLY A 188 -4.46 9.44 -14.10
C GLY A 188 -3.94 10.09 -15.38
N GLY A 189 -4.32 9.52 -16.51
CA GLY A 189 -3.98 10.05 -17.82
C GLY A 189 -4.89 11.22 -18.23
N ALA A 190 -4.54 11.87 -19.34
CA ALA A 190 -5.35 12.90 -19.98
C ALA A 190 -6.44 12.29 -20.86
N GLY A 191 -7.59 12.96 -20.92
CA GLY A 191 -8.69 12.64 -21.82
C GLY A 191 -8.37 12.98 -23.26
N GLY A 192 -8.97 12.24 -24.19
CA GLY A 192 -8.96 12.56 -25.60
C GLY A 192 -10.12 13.49 -25.96
N ASN A 193 -9.92 14.44 -26.86
CA ASN A 193 -10.93 15.39 -27.29
C ASN A 193 -11.33 15.25 -28.77
N GLY A 194 -12.64 15.40 -29.04
CA GLY A 194 -13.21 15.39 -30.38
C GLY A 194 -13.68 14.00 -30.83
N GLY A 195 -14.13 13.89 -32.06
CA GLY A 195 -14.83 12.70 -32.56
C GLY A 195 -14.03 11.41 -32.67
N SER A 196 -12.68 11.47 -32.59
CA SER A 196 -11.81 10.33 -32.91
C SER A 196 -10.48 10.40 -32.17
N PHE A 197 -10.38 9.74 -31.01
CA PHE A 197 -9.24 9.92 -30.08
C PHE A 197 -8.94 8.67 -29.24
N GLY A 198 -7.64 8.49 -28.96
CA GLY A 198 -7.15 7.69 -27.85
C GLY A 198 -6.72 8.56 -26.66
N SER A 199 -7.08 8.19 -25.47
CA SER A 199 -6.75 8.87 -24.22
C SER A 199 -5.46 8.33 -23.59
N GLY A 200 -4.84 9.09 -22.68
CA GLY A 200 -3.67 8.68 -21.92
C GLY A 200 -3.97 7.58 -20.88
N GLY A 201 -2.98 6.75 -20.61
CA GLY A 201 -3.02 5.77 -19.51
C GLY A 201 -2.61 6.38 -18.17
N GLY A 202 -3.03 5.77 -17.06
CA GLY A 202 -2.58 6.14 -15.72
C GLY A 202 -1.18 5.60 -15.39
N SER A 203 -0.45 6.26 -14.51
CA SER A 203 0.85 5.77 -14.03
C SER A 203 0.69 4.71 -12.94
N GLY A 204 1.69 3.84 -12.82
CA GLY A 204 1.84 2.94 -11.69
C GLY A 204 2.62 3.58 -10.54
N TYR A 205 2.66 2.90 -9.41
CA TYR A 205 3.43 3.30 -8.23
C TYR A 205 3.75 2.09 -7.37
N VAL A 206 4.94 2.06 -6.78
CA VAL A 206 5.28 1.16 -5.69
C VAL A 206 6.08 1.95 -4.65
N LEU A 207 5.68 1.84 -3.39
CA LEU A 207 6.31 2.54 -2.29
C LEU A 207 7.71 1.97 -2.01
N THR A 208 8.71 2.78 -2.23
CA THR A 208 10.11 2.49 -1.87
C THR A 208 10.71 3.67 -1.11
N LYS A 209 11.96 3.53 -0.68
CA LYS A 209 12.71 4.64 -0.08
C LYS A 209 12.72 5.86 -1.00
N ASP A 210 12.91 5.66 -2.29
CA ASP A 210 13.16 6.71 -3.29
C ASP A 210 11.91 7.11 -4.07
N SER A 211 10.76 6.44 -3.88
CA SER A 211 9.52 6.80 -4.56
C SER A 211 8.99 8.16 -4.07
N TYR A 212 8.35 8.91 -4.94
CA TYR A 212 7.72 10.19 -4.61
C TYR A 212 6.61 10.02 -3.57
N LYS A 213 6.60 10.89 -2.58
CA LYS A 213 5.61 10.95 -1.52
C LYS A 213 4.97 12.33 -1.52
N PRO A 214 3.71 12.47 -1.99
CA PRO A 214 3.02 13.76 -2.03
C PRO A 214 2.74 14.28 -0.61
N PRO A 215 2.48 15.58 -0.47
CA PRO A 215 2.04 16.15 0.82
C PRO A 215 0.84 15.39 1.39
N GLY A 216 0.90 15.04 2.67
CA GLY A 216 -0.13 14.26 3.36
C GLY A 216 -0.06 12.74 3.14
N TYR A 217 0.95 12.23 2.43
CA TYR A 217 1.17 10.79 2.27
C TYR A 217 1.46 10.12 3.61
N THR A 218 0.74 9.05 3.95
CA THR A 218 0.73 8.47 5.29
C THR A 218 1.57 7.21 5.49
N PRO A 219 1.79 6.32 4.48
CA PRO A 219 2.58 5.11 4.71
C PRO A 219 4.05 5.43 5.03
N THR A 220 4.60 4.71 6.00
CA THR A 220 5.97 4.86 6.50
C THR A 220 6.92 3.85 5.85
N SER A 221 8.19 3.89 6.26
CA SER A 221 9.21 2.92 5.84
C SER A 221 8.91 1.46 6.19
N GLU A 222 7.97 1.21 7.12
CA GLU A 222 7.48 -0.15 7.41
C GLU A 222 6.87 -0.85 6.20
N TYR A 223 6.41 -0.08 5.21
CA TYR A 223 5.73 -0.57 4.01
C TYR A 223 6.57 -0.43 2.74
N TYR A 224 7.88 -0.26 2.85
CA TYR A 224 8.77 -0.23 1.69
C TYR A 224 8.88 -1.62 1.06
N PHE A 225 8.78 -1.62 -0.25
CA PHE A 225 8.91 -2.81 -1.06
C PHE A 225 10.34 -3.02 -1.54
N ASP A 226 10.72 -4.31 -1.58
CA ASP A 226 11.89 -4.82 -2.29
C ASP A 226 11.47 -5.48 -3.62
N ASN A 227 12.44 -5.77 -4.49
CA ASN A 227 12.24 -6.53 -5.74
C ASN A 227 11.09 -5.99 -6.62
N VAL A 228 11.05 -4.67 -6.76
CA VAL A 228 9.97 -3.96 -7.46
C VAL A 228 10.05 -4.18 -8.96
N VAL A 229 8.92 -4.51 -9.56
CA VAL A 229 8.72 -4.57 -11.01
C VAL A 229 7.54 -3.69 -11.38
N MET A 230 7.73 -2.82 -12.38
CA MET A 230 6.70 -1.95 -12.94
C MET A 230 6.77 -1.98 -14.46
N THR A 231 5.68 -2.34 -15.13
CA THR A 231 5.63 -2.41 -16.59
C THR A 231 4.43 -1.66 -17.15
N THR A 232 4.64 -1.01 -18.29
CA THR A 232 3.58 -0.35 -19.06
C THR A 232 2.94 -1.34 -20.03
N GLY A 233 1.62 -1.35 -20.12
CA GLY A 233 0.90 -2.12 -21.12
C GLY A 233 0.70 -3.60 -20.83
N GLY A 234 0.83 -3.99 -19.59
CA GLY A 234 0.63 -5.36 -19.16
C GLY A 234 1.75 -6.30 -19.63
N ASN A 235 2.16 -7.19 -18.76
CA ASN A 235 3.08 -8.26 -19.13
C ASN A 235 2.38 -9.18 -20.12
N THR A 236 2.89 -9.27 -21.35
CA THR A 236 2.38 -10.15 -22.41
C THR A 236 2.47 -11.65 -22.07
N THR A 237 3.18 -11.99 -20.98
CA THR A 237 3.26 -13.36 -20.46
C THR A 237 2.06 -13.74 -19.59
N VAL A 238 1.26 -12.79 -19.15
CA VAL A 238 0.01 -13.06 -18.42
C VAL A 238 -1.14 -13.00 -19.40
N VAL A 239 -1.44 -14.14 -19.97
CA VAL A 239 -2.58 -14.34 -20.88
C VAL A 239 -3.85 -13.82 -20.19
N GLY A 240 -4.49 -12.81 -20.78
CA GLY A 240 -5.89 -12.53 -20.51
C GLY A 240 -6.24 -11.22 -19.82
N ASN A 241 -5.33 -10.30 -19.55
CA ASN A 241 -5.76 -9.03 -18.97
C ASN A 241 -6.23 -8.00 -19.99
N TYR A 242 -7.08 -8.47 -20.88
CA TYR A 242 -7.89 -7.65 -21.78
C TYR A 242 -9.26 -7.30 -21.17
N SER A 243 -9.37 -7.27 -19.84
CA SER A 243 -10.63 -7.07 -19.12
C SER A 243 -10.41 -6.22 -17.86
N ASP A 244 -11.08 -6.57 -16.79
CA ASP A 244 -10.92 -5.95 -15.49
C ASP A 244 -9.48 -6.06 -14.97
N GLY A 245 -9.14 -5.20 -14.04
CA GLY A 245 -7.98 -5.36 -13.22
C GLY A 245 -8.04 -6.62 -12.35
N ARG A 246 -6.97 -6.89 -11.66
CA ARG A 246 -6.89 -7.91 -10.60
C ARG A 246 -5.74 -7.62 -9.65
N ALA A 247 -5.80 -8.20 -8.46
CA ALA A 247 -4.65 -8.22 -7.57
C ALA A 247 -4.42 -9.64 -7.04
N LYS A 248 -3.17 -9.91 -6.67
CA LYS A 248 -2.78 -11.17 -6.05
C LYS A 248 -1.80 -10.88 -4.93
N ILE A 249 -1.98 -11.56 -3.81
CA ILE A 249 -1.03 -11.55 -2.69
C ILE A 249 -0.56 -12.99 -2.49
N THR A 250 0.76 -13.18 -2.41
CA THR A 250 1.36 -14.51 -2.18
C THR A 250 2.26 -14.44 -0.95
N LEU A 251 2.06 -15.31 0.02
CA LEU A 251 2.96 -15.49 1.14
C LEU A 251 4.23 -16.19 0.67
N LEU A 252 5.37 -15.51 0.74
CA LEU A 252 6.69 -16.04 0.39
C LEU A 252 7.38 -16.71 1.58
N GLN A 253 7.24 -16.10 2.75
CA GLN A 253 7.84 -16.59 4.00
C GLN A 253 6.97 -16.22 5.19
N ALA A 254 6.63 -17.21 6.01
CA ALA A 254 6.06 -16.97 7.34
C ALA A 254 7.15 -16.41 8.26
N LEU A 255 6.80 -15.47 9.13
CA LEU A 255 7.73 -14.87 10.09
C LEU A 255 7.15 -14.92 11.50
N PRO A 256 8.01 -15.09 12.52
CA PRO A 256 7.61 -14.91 13.91
C PRO A 256 7.31 -13.43 14.19
N PHE A 257 6.51 -13.21 15.23
CA PHE A 257 6.18 -11.88 15.71
C PHE A 257 6.19 -11.86 17.25
N LEU A 258 6.71 -10.78 17.82
CA LEU A 258 6.85 -10.62 19.27
C LEU A 258 6.19 -9.32 19.72
N THR A 259 5.22 -9.42 20.62
CA THR A 259 4.58 -8.27 21.27
C THR A 259 4.90 -8.30 22.75
N VAL A 260 5.42 -7.21 23.29
CA VAL A 260 5.60 -7.01 24.72
C VAL A 260 4.37 -6.30 25.26
N SER A 261 3.67 -6.94 26.22
CA SER A 261 2.46 -6.40 26.84
C SER A 261 2.80 -5.46 28.01
N SER A 262 3.83 -5.80 28.78
CA SER A 262 4.32 -4.99 29.90
C SER A 262 5.75 -5.35 30.27
N TYR A 263 6.47 -4.42 30.87
CA TYR A 263 7.79 -4.68 31.45
C TYR A 263 8.11 -3.69 32.55
N ASN A 264 9.00 -4.08 33.46
CA ASN A 264 9.51 -3.25 34.57
C ASN A 264 10.92 -3.68 34.94
N SER A 265 11.41 -3.29 36.10
CA SER A 265 12.77 -3.62 36.60
C SER A 265 12.98 -5.09 37.00
N THR A 266 11.92 -5.89 37.05
CA THR A 266 11.98 -7.29 37.57
C THR A 266 11.34 -8.31 36.68
N GLN A 267 10.49 -7.89 35.74
CA GLN A 267 9.76 -8.83 34.86
C GLN A 267 9.37 -8.19 33.55
N ALA A 268 9.14 -9.03 32.52
CA ALA A 268 8.52 -8.65 31.27
C ALA A 268 7.50 -9.71 30.85
N THR A 269 6.34 -9.24 30.38
CA THR A 269 5.28 -10.09 29.84
C THR A 269 5.16 -9.87 28.35
N PHE A 270 5.18 -10.96 27.58
CA PHE A 270 5.15 -10.89 26.13
C PHE A 270 4.41 -12.09 25.53
N LYS A 271 4.03 -11.94 24.27
CA LYS A 271 3.42 -12.99 23.48
C LYS A 271 4.11 -13.12 22.13
N VAL A 272 4.30 -14.36 21.70
CA VAL A 272 4.79 -14.69 20.36
C VAL A 272 3.62 -15.15 19.50
N ASP A 273 3.54 -14.63 18.27
CA ASP A 273 2.63 -15.13 17.23
C ASP A 273 3.46 -15.52 15.98
N HIS A 274 2.92 -16.39 15.15
CA HIS A 274 3.53 -16.83 13.91
C HIS A 274 2.45 -17.19 12.92
N THR A 275 2.68 -16.95 11.63
CA THR A 275 1.75 -17.32 10.57
C THR A 275 1.52 -18.83 10.54
N ASP A 276 2.58 -19.62 10.79
CA ASP A 276 2.54 -21.05 11.05
C ASP A 276 3.21 -21.37 12.39
N PRO A 277 2.45 -21.44 13.51
CA PRO A 277 3.02 -21.66 14.83
C PRO A 277 3.82 -22.95 15.00
N THR A 278 3.60 -23.95 14.13
CA THR A 278 4.34 -25.22 14.18
C THR A 278 5.82 -25.07 13.84
N LEU A 279 6.20 -23.96 13.23
CA LEU A 279 7.59 -23.63 12.91
C LEU A 279 8.38 -23.02 14.06
N LEU A 280 7.72 -22.55 15.13
CA LEU A 280 8.41 -21.95 16.27
C LEU A 280 9.30 -22.99 16.97
N THR A 281 10.55 -22.61 17.25
CA THR A 281 11.54 -23.50 17.88
C THR A 281 11.96 -23.07 19.27
N LYS A 282 12.18 -21.77 19.48
CA LYS A 282 12.64 -21.24 20.77
C LYS A 282 12.37 -19.75 20.94
N ILE A 283 12.33 -19.35 22.22
CA ILE A 283 12.42 -17.96 22.66
C ILE A 283 13.64 -17.86 23.57
N GLU A 284 14.48 -16.87 23.35
CA GLU A 284 15.66 -16.59 24.18
C GLU A 284 15.58 -15.15 24.71
N TYR A 285 15.99 -14.93 25.97
CA TYR A 285 16.13 -13.56 26.44
C TYR A 285 17.51 -13.31 27.04
N PHE A 286 17.94 -12.09 26.90
CA PHE A 286 19.28 -11.62 27.23
C PHE A 286 19.16 -10.35 28.09
N ILE A 287 20.04 -10.22 29.10
CA ILE A 287 20.29 -8.96 29.78
C ILE A 287 21.71 -8.54 29.45
N ASP A 288 21.87 -7.33 28.90
CA ASP A 288 23.15 -6.80 28.43
C ASP A 288 23.93 -7.79 27.55
N ASP A 289 23.21 -8.36 26.55
CA ASP A 289 23.69 -9.38 25.64
C ASP A 289 24.11 -10.74 26.28
N VAL A 290 23.91 -10.92 27.58
CA VAL A 290 24.15 -12.19 28.26
C VAL A 290 22.86 -13.02 28.25
N LEU A 291 22.91 -14.21 27.62
CA LEU A 291 21.78 -15.15 27.59
C LEU A 291 21.39 -15.55 29.03
N LYS A 292 20.13 -15.38 29.38
CA LYS A 292 19.59 -15.75 30.70
C LYS A 292 18.79 -17.04 30.62
N GLU A 293 17.97 -17.25 29.58
CA GLU A 293 17.14 -18.43 29.45
C GLU A 293 16.78 -18.72 27.99
N THR A 294 16.56 -20.00 27.68
CA THR A 294 15.98 -20.50 26.44
C THR A 294 14.70 -21.26 26.74
N ILE A 295 13.58 -20.83 26.19
CA ILE A 295 12.25 -21.43 26.33
C ILE A 295 11.95 -22.18 25.05
N THR A 296 11.55 -23.46 25.15
CA THR A 296 11.28 -24.34 23.98
C THR A 296 9.87 -24.96 23.99
N THR A 297 9.07 -24.68 25.04
CA THR A 297 7.72 -25.23 25.17
C THR A 297 6.66 -24.13 25.27
N ASP A 298 5.43 -24.44 24.84
CA ASP A 298 4.27 -23.53 24.91
C ASP A 298 4.55 -22.15 24.29
N LEU A 299 5.26 -22.10 23.17
CA LEU A 299 5.84 -20.89 22.59
C LEU A 299 4.81 -19.84 22.18
N THR A 300 3.54 -20.20 21.96
CA THR A 300 2.46 -19.29 21.55
C THR A 300 1.63 -18.74 22.71
N THR A 301 1.84 -19.26 23.93
CA THR A 301 1.16 -18.74 25.12
C THR A 301 1.85 -17.46 25.61
N GLU A 302 1.10 -16.58 26.26
CA GLU A 302 1.70 -15.41 26.93
C GLU A 302 2.70 -15.87 27.98
N LYS A 303 3.87 -15.25 27.99
CA LYS A 303 4.99 -15.57 28.87
C LYS A 303 5.31 -14.38 29.76
N THR A 304 5.56 -14.66 31.03
CA THR A 304 6.18 -13.69 31.92
C THR A 304 7.56 -14.23 32.34
N ILE A 305 8.60 -13.54 31.96
CA ILE A 305 9.97 -13.79 32.42
C ILE A 305 10.30 -12.89 33.62
N ASN A 306 11.03 -13.45 34.57
CA ASN A 306 11.51 -12.71 35.74
C ASN A 306 13.03 -12.59 35.66
N TYR A 307 13.56 -11.45 36.06
CA TYR A 307 14.99 -11.18 36.07
C TYR A 307 15.39 -10.27 37.23
N THR A 308 16.67 -10.30 37.55
CA THR A 308 17.27 -9.44 38.58
C THR A 308 18.38 -8.61 37.90
N LEU A 309 18.31 -7.30 38.05
CA LEU A 309 19.37 -6.38 37.62
C LEU A 309 20.44 -6.30 38.70
N GLU A 310 21.71 -6.24 38.31
CA GLU A 310 22.83 -6.24 39.25
C GLU A 310 22.96 -4.90 39.97
N ASP A 311 22.76 -3.80 39.24
CA ASP A 311 22.89 -2.46 39.78
C ASP A 311 21.73 -1.53 39.35
N ASN A 312 21.88 -0.23 39.50
CA ASN A 312 20.88 0.80 39.18
C ASN A 312 21.13 1.45 37.82
N ALA A 313 22.08 0.94 37.05
CA ALA A 313 22.36 1.46 35.71
C ALA A 313 21.18 1.17 34.74
N LEU A 314 21.26 1.73 33.54
CA LEU A 314 20.40 1.39 32.43
C LEU A 314 20.90 0.08 31.81
N HIS A 315 20.05 -0.95 31.81
CA HIS A 315 20.30 -2.27 31.22
C HIS A 315 19.48 -2.47 29.96
N THR A 316 19.89 -3.42 29.15
CA THR A 316 19.18 -3.83 27.94
C THR A 316 18.54 -5.20 28.16
N LEU A 317 17.21 -5.31 28.03
CA LEU A 317 16.50 -6.58 27.87
C LEU A 317 16.25 -6.84 26.39
N LYS A 318 16.83 -7.90 25.83
CA LYS A 318 16.58 -8.35 24.47
C LYS A 318 15.84 -9.69 24.49
N ILE A 319 14.70 -9.79 23.82
CA ILE A 319 13.91 -11.01 23.65
C ILE A 319 13.96 -11.37 22.17
N VAL A 320 14.34 -12.62 21.86
CA VAL A 320 14.47 -13.14 20.49
C VAL A 320 13.65 -14.40 20.36
N VAL A 321 12.78 -14.46 19.36
CA VAL A 321 12.08 -15.68 18.96
C VAL A 321 12.65 -16.19 17.65
N THR A 322 12.83 -17.50 17.51
CA THR A 322 13.39 -18.14 16.31
C THR A 322 12.45 -19.25 15.84
N ASP A 323 12.29 -19.37 14.51
CA ASP A 323 11.60 -20.49 13.87
C ASP A 323 12.58 -21.52 13.27
N SER A 324 12.04 -22.63 12.75
CA SER A 324 12.82 -23.72 12.13
C SER A 324 13.48 -23.34 10.80
N ASN A 325 13.09 -22.20 10.20
CA ASN A 325 13.71 -21.64 9.00
C ASN A 325 14.78 -20.60 9.35
N ASN A 326 15.14 -20.48 10.64
CA ASN A 326 16.04 -19.46 11.17
C ASN A 326 15.54 -18.00 10.98
N ALA A 327 14.25 -17.82 10.73
CA ALA A 327 13.66 -16.49 10.80
C ALA A 327 13.49 -16.06 12.25
N THR A 328 13.78 -14.81 12.53
CA THR A 328 13.74 -14.27 13.90
C THR A 328 12.86 -13.02 13.99
N ALA A 329 12.28 -12.83 15.17
CA ALA A 329 11.78 -11.53 15.60
C ALA A 329 12.42 -11.20 16.95
N GLU A 330 12.75 -9.94 17.15
CA GLU A 330 13.33 -9.47 18.40
C GLU A 330 12.67 -8.20 18.92
N LYS A 331 12.74 -8.03 20.23
CA LYS A 331 12.40 -6.77 20.91
C LYS A 331 13.52 -6.44 21.87
N VAL A 332 13.98 -5.20 21.79
CA VAL A 332 15.00 -4.66 22.67
C VAL A 332 14.35 -3.58 23.53
N LEU A 333 14.48 -3.69 24.84
CA LEU A 333 13.87 -2.83 25.83
C LEU A 333 14.96 -2.29 26.75
N SER A 334 14.86 -1.01 27.13
CA SER A 334 15.70 -0.43 28.15
C SER A 334 15.03 -0.56 29.51
N ILE A 335 15.71 -1.13 30.49
CA ILE A 335 15.21 -1.40 31.84
C ILE A 335 16.17 -0.87 32.90
N SER A 336 15.64 -0.42 34.05
CA SER A 336 16.44 0.05 35.19
C SER A 336 15.69 -0.11 36.50
N LYS A 337 16.39 -0.28 37.60
CA LYS A 337 15.77 -0.33 38.93
C LYS A 337 15.14 1.01 39.36
N ASN A 338 15.73 2.11 38.96
CA ASN A 338 15.35 3.44 39.46
C ASN A 338 14.51 4.26 38.47
N ILE A 339 14.75 4.09 37.19
CA ILE A 339 14.09 4.88 36.13
C ILE A 339 13.69 3.90 35.05
N MET A 340 12.39 3.68 34.88
CA MET A 340 11.88 2.92 33.75
C MET A 340 11.69 3.88 32.58
N PRO A 341 12.34 3.63 31.44
CA PRO A 341 12.05 4.39 30.23
C PRO A 341 10.59 4.23 29.84
N LEU A 342 10.05 5.27 29.23
CA LEU A 342 8.69 5.22 28.68
C LEU A 342 8.65 4.20 27.54
N PRO A 343 7.55 3.44 27.41
CA PRO A 343 7.33 2.58 26.24
C PRO A 343 7.45 3.37 24.93
N GLU A 344 7.96 2.73 23.88
CA GLU A 344 8.19 3.38 22.58
C GLU A 344 6.91 3.91 21.91
N ASP A 345 5.75 3.42 22.33
CA ASP A 345 4.42 3.77 21.81
C ASP A 345 3.69 4.85 22.62
N VAL A 346 4.35 5.43 23.62
CA VAL A 346 3.75 6.51 24.40
C VAL A 346 3.64 7.79 23.58
N ASN A 347 2.41 8.27 23.42
CA ASN A 347 2.13 9.53 22.76
C ASN A 347 2.70 10.71 23.57
N LEU A 348 3.39 11.63 22.92
CA LEU A 348 3.96 12.85 23.55
C LEU A 348 2.90 13.69 24.28
N ASN A 349 1.65 13.68 23.85
CA ASN A 349 0.55 14.36 24.52
C ASN A 349 0.20 13.71 25.87
N ASP A 350 0.29 12.38 25.97
CA ASP A 350 0.03 11.65 27.22
C ASP A 350 1.16 11.91 28.23
N ILE A 351 2.41 12.02 27.77
CA ILE A 351 3.56 12.45 28.58
C ILE A 351 3.34 13.87 29.13
N SER A 352 2.94 14.78 28.25
CA SER A 352 2.69 16.18 28.62
C SER A 352 1.59 16.28 29.69
N THR A 353 0.49 15.53 29.51
CA THR A 353 -0.62 15.49 30.46
C THR A 353 -0.19 14.95 31.82
N LYS A 354 0.56 13.83 31.85
CA LYS A 354 1.07 13.26 33.10
C LYS A 354 2.12 14.13 33.78
N LEU A 355 2.97 14.83 33.04
CA LEU A 355 3.91 15.80 33.60
C LEU A 355 3.19 16.99 34.25
N ILE A 356 2.06 17.45 33.67
CA ILE A 356 1.21 18.50 34.25
C ILE A 356 0.57 18.00 35.55
N GLU A 357 0.05 16.76 35.58
CA GLU A 357 -0.54 16.16 36.76
C GLU A 357 0.48 15.99 37.91
N VAL A 358 1.68 15.51 37.60
CA VAL A 358 2.80 15.39 38.57
C VAL A 358 3.21 16.76 39.10
N ASN A 359 3.31 17.76 38.21
CA ASN A 359 3.67 19.13 38.62
C ASN A 359 2.56 19.81 39.47
N ALA A 360 1.30 19.50 39.21
CA ALA A 360 0.17 19.93 40.06
C ALA A 360 0.21 19.24 41.43
N GLY A 361 0.54 17.93 41.46
CA GLY A 361 0.74 17.16 42.70
C GLY A 361 1.88 17.71 43.56
N PHE A 362 3.00 18.10 42.95
CA PHE A 362 4.11 18.73 43.70
C PHE A 362 3.77 20.12 44.22
N LYS A 363 2.97 20.89 43.50
CA LYS A 363 2.48 22.22 43.99
C LYS A 363 1.51 22.09 45.14
N THR A 364 0.62 21.12 45.13
CA THR A 364 -0.32 20.85 46.25
C THR A 364 0.41 20.26 47.45
N GLY A 365 1.42 19.41 47.26
CA GLY A 365 2.27 18.89 48.35
C GLY A 365 3.11 19.95 49.03
N LYS A 366 3.52 21.00 48.33
CA LYS A 366 4.27 22.13 48.94
C LYS A 366 3.35 23.03 49.80
N THR A 367 2.08 23.04 49.56
CA THR A 367 1.12 23.88 50.35
C THR A 367 0.69 23.19 51.65
N SER A 368 1.02 21.91 51.86
CA SER A 368 0.69 21.18 53.08
C SER A 368 1.81 21.12 54.11
N ILE A 369 2.95 21.78 53.89
CA ILE A 369 4.13 21.76 54.75
C ILE A 369 4.45 23.19 55.26
N ILE A 370 3.50 24.13 55.29
CA ILE A 370 3.66 25.42 55.93
C ILE A 370 2.61 25.56 57.03
#